data_20513f327b6b7ef6a955f83e8b8a60a0
#
_entry.id   20513f327b6b7ef6a955f83e8b8a60a0
#
_cell.length_a   1.000
_cell.length_b   1.000
_cell.length_c   1.000
_cell.angle_alpha   90.00
_cell.angle_beta   90.00
_cell.angle_gamma   90.00
#
_symmetry.space_group_name_H-M   'P 1'
#
loop_
_entity.id
_entity.type
_entity.pdbx_description
1 polymer ?
#
loop_
_entity_poly.entity_id
_entity_poly.type
_entity_poly.pdbx_seq_one_letter_code
_entity_poly.pdbx_strand_id
1 'polypeptide(L)'
;MKTPYALLLPLALFCGSVLASAEPGAPCSDDWNRHVDQKVVTGDGQGHGPDIGSGEWQSVVEFKLGIRGQEGLPERGSDEWCRLIDEMVAKL
;
A
#
# COMPACT_ATOMS: atom_id res chain seq x y z
N MET A 1 24.47 7.43 -45.26
CA MET A 1 24.38 7.32 -44.86
C MET A 1 24.01 6.80 -44.07
N LYS A 2 23.96 6.65 -43.69
CA LYS A 2 23.61 6.33 -43.01
C LYS A 2 23.25 5.94 -42.10
N THR A 3 23.12 5.78 -41.56
CA THR A 3 22.77 5.53 -40.79
C THR A 3 22.50 5.07 -39.88
N PRO A 4 22.40 5.10 -39.59
CA PRO A 4 22.20 4.74 -38.70
C PRO A 4 21.78 4.39 -37.81
N TYR A 5 21.56 4.40 -37.54
CA TYR A 5 21.07 4.27 -36.70
C TYR A 5 20.77 3.75 -35.86
N ALA A 6 20.84 3.77 -35.75
CA ALA A 6 20.57 3.49 -34.97
C ALA A 6 20.16 3.15 -34.23
N LEU A 7 20.06 3.15 -34.00
CA LEU A 7 19.59 2.99 -33.20
C LEU A 7 19.22 2.67 -32.24
N LEU A 8 19.16 2.65 -31.99
CA LEU A 8 18.76 2.55 -31.13
C LEU A 8 18.31 2.21 -30.22
N LEU A 9 18.20 2.14 -29.98
CA LEU A 9 17.69 2.01 -29.12
C LEU A 9 17.36 1.55 -28.20
N PRO A 10 17.33 1.37 -28.05
CA PRO A 10 16.90 1.11 -27.10
C PRO A 10 16.69 0.82 -26.25
N LEU A 11 16.71 0.94 -26.04
CA LEU A 11 16.37 0.88 -25.20
C LEU A 11 15.99 0.57 -24.39
N ALA A 12 16.04 0.57 -24.46
CA ALA A 12 15.61 0.46 -23.69
C ALA A 12 15.26 0.08 -22.93
N LEU A 13 15.31 -0.03 -22.76
CA LEU A 13 14.86 -0.21 -21.99
C LEU A 13 14.54 -0.58 -21.12
N PHE A 14 14.63 -0.67 -20.90
CA PHE A 14 14.27 -0.86 -20.06
C PHE A 14 13.96 -1.07 -19.20
N CYS A 15 14.19 -0.97 -19.10
CA CYS A 15 13.87 -0.99 -18.31
C CYS A 15 13.53 -1.16 -17.50
N GLY A 16 13.61 -1.22 -17.33
CA GLY A 16 13.24 -1.16 -16.57
C GLY A 16 12.92 -1.46 -15.76
N SER A 17 12.75 -1.28 -15.62
CA SER A 17 12.31 -1.41 -14.83
C SER A 17 12.10 -1.89 -14.05
N VAL A 18 12.08 -1.98 -13.89
CA VAL A 18 11.71 -2.36 -13.16
C VAL A 18 11.77 -2.55 -12.25
N LEU A 19 11.91 -2.55 -11.93
CA LEU A 19 11.87 -2.65 -10.88
C LEU A 19 11.19 -2.55 -10.04
N ALA A 20 11.06 -2.34 -10.22
CA ALA A 20 10.33 -2.04 -9.27
C ALA A 20 9.69 -2.82 -8.38
N SER A 21 9.73 -3.43 -8.25
CA SER A 21 9.25 -4.17 -7.49
C SER A 21 9.06 -3.94 -6.08
N ALA A 22 9.09 -2.95 -5.55
CA ALA A 22 8.86 -2.73 -4.15
C ALA A 22 7.40 -2.47 -3.82
N GLU A 23 6.52 -2.78 -4.70
CA GLU A 23 5.11 -2.52 -4.46
C GLU A 23 4.54 -3.48 -3.45
N PRO A 24 3.70 -3.00 -2.52
CA PRO A 24 3.19 -3.82 -1.43
C PRO A 24 2.08 -4.78 -1.82
N GLY A 25 1.71 -4.83 -3.08
CA GLY A 25 0.59 -5.66 -3.49
C GLY A 25 -0.70 -4.88 -3.55
N ALA A 26 -1.75 -5.53 -4.03
CA ALA A 26 -3.03 -4.87 -4.21
C ALA A 26 -3.66 -4.54 -2.87
N PRO A 27 -4.34 -3.40 -2.77
CA PRO A 27 -5.05 -3.07 -1.54
C PRO A 27 -5.99 -4.20 -1.12
N CYS A 28 -6.07 -4.43 0.17
CA CYS A 28 -6.84 -5.50 0.79
C CYS A 28 -6.19 -6.87 0.72
N SER A 29 -5.04 -7.01 0.08
CA SER A 29 -4.32 -8.28 0.10
C SER A 29 -3.55 -8.43 1.42
N ASP A 30 -3.13 -9.66 1.73
CA ASP A 30 -2.35 -9.90 2.94
C ASP A 30 -1.06 -9.10 2.93
N ASP A 31 -0.37 -9.05 1.80
CA ASP A 31 0.87 -8.29 1.71
C ASP A 31 0.62 -6.81 1.92
N TRP A 32 -0.47 -6.29 1.36
CA TRP A 32 -0.85 -4.89 1.57
C TRP A 32 -1.16 -4.63 3.04
N ASN A 33 -1.89 -5.54 3.69
CA ASN A 33 -2.21 -5.38 5.11
C ASN A 33 -0.94 -5.25 5.94
N ARG A 34 0.04 -6.09 5.66
CA ARG A 34 1.31 -6.03 6.39
C ARG A 34 2.06 -4.73 6.10
N HIS A 35 1.99 -4.26 4.87
CA HIS A 35 2.60 -2.98 4.51
C HIS A 35 1.96 -1.84 5.29
N VAL A 36 0.63 -1.81 5.37
CA VAL A 36 -0.09 -0.79 6.12
C VAL A 36 0.31 -0.86 7.60
N ASP A 37 0.38 -2.07 8.15
CA ASP A 37 0.74 -2.22 9.56
C ASP A 37 2.13 -1.69 9.85
N GLN A 38 3.07 -1.87 8.93
CA GLN A 38 4.40 -1.33 9.10
C GLN A 38 4.41 0.20 9.13
N LYS A 39 3.48 0.81 8.40
CA LYS A 39 3.41 2.27 8.34
C LYS A 39 2.71 2.88 9.54
N VAL A 40 1.62 2.27 10.00
CA VAL A 40 0.83 2.86 11.07
C VAL A 40 1.14 2.25 12.44
N VAL A 41 1.72 1.07 12.48
CA VAL A 41 2.17 0.40 13.71
C VAL A 41 1.02 0.22 14.69
N THR A 42 0.22 -0.83 14.47
CA THR A 42 -0.96 -1.06 15.31
C THR A 42 -0.62 -1.75 16.63
N GLY A 43 0.53 -2.40 16.73
CA GLY A 43 0.94 -3.10 17.93
C GLY A 43 2.04 -2.36 18.66
N ASP A 44 2.66 -3.06 19.62
CA ASP A 44 3.71 -2.48 20.44
C ASP A 44 5.12 -2.83 19.93
N GLY A 45 5.21 -3.49 18.77
CA GLY A 45 6.48 -3.93 18.23
C GLY A 45 7.01 -5.19 18.88
N GLN A 46 6.28 -5.75 19.83
CA GLN A 46 6.68 -6.94 20.59
C GLN A 46 5.78 -8.13 20.29
N GLY A 47 5.00 -8.05 19.22
CA GLY A 47 4.04 -9.10 18.91
C GLY A 47 2.72 -8.96 19.62
N HIS A 48 2.47 -7.86 20.30
CA HIS A 48 1.22 -7.59 20.98
C HIS A 48 0.42 -6.58 20.19
N GLY A 49 -0.69 -7.00 19.67
CA GLY A 49 -1.55 -6.13 18.87
C GLY A 49 -2.60 -6.98 18.20
N PRO A 50 -3.49 -6.33 17.45
CA PRO A 50 -4.54 -7.08 16.76
C PRO A 50 -3.96 -7.89 15.60
N ASP A 51 -4.65 -8.94 15.24
CA ASP A 51 -4.26 -9.74 14.07
C ASP A 51 -4.36 -8.87 12.83
N ILE A 52 -3.28 -8.82 12.07
CA ILE A 52 -3.23 -7.99 10.87
C ILE A 52 -4.29 -8.46 9.88
N GLY A 53 -5.11 -7.53 9.43
CA GLY A 53 -6.19 -7.83 8.50
C GLY A 53 -7.52 -8.14 9.16
N SER A 54 -7.55 -8.29 10.49
CA SER A 54 -8.81 -8.54 11.19
C SER A 54 -9.62 -7.26 11.31
N GLY A 55 -10.89 -7.43 11.69
CA GLY A 55 -11.74 -6.25 11.92
C GLY A 55 -11.22 -5.35 13.02
N GLU A 56 -10.66 -5.96 14.06
CA GLU A 56 -10.05 -5.20 15.14
C GLU A 56 -8.85 -4.39 14.62
N TRP A 57 -8.03 -5.01 13.79
CA TRP A 57 -6.90 -4.32 13.19
C TRP A 57 -7.36 -3.15 12.33
N GLN A 58 -8.41 -3.35 11.55
CA GLN A 58 -8.94 -2.28 10.70
C GLN A 58 -9.40 -1.09 11.54
N SER A 59 -10.03 -1.36 12.67
CA SER A 59 -10.46 -0.31 13.58
C SER A 59 -9.25 0.45 14.14
N VAL A 60 -8.19 -0.25 14.49
CA VAL A 60 -6.98 0.40 15.00
C VAL A 60 -6.30 1.22 13.91
N VAL A 61 -6.28 0.72 12.67
CA VAL A 61 -5.74 1.50 11.55
C VAL A 61 -6.48 2.81 11.42
N GLU A 62 -7.82 2.78 11.47
CA GLU A 62 -8.61 4.01 11.41
C GLU A 62 -8.26 4.95 12.56
N PHE A 63 -8.10 4.39 13.75
CA PHE A 63 -7.75 5.21 14.90
C PHE A 63 -6.38 5.88 14.71
N LYS A 64 -5.40 5.11 14.26
CA LYS A 64 -4.05 5.65 14.05
C LYS A 64 -4.02 6.73 12.98
N LEU A 65 -4.88 6.61 11.99
CA LEU A 65 -4.97 7.61 10.92
C LEU A 65 -5.89 8.77 11.28
N GLY A 66 -6.55 8.70 12.44
CA GLY A 66 -7.37 9.81 12.91
C GLY A 66 -8.74 9.90 12.27
N ILE A 67 -9.21 8.82 11.67
CA ILE A 67 -10.48 8.86 10.95
C ILE A 67 -11.56 7.98 11.57
N ARG A 68 -11.23 7.22 12.64
CA ARG A 68 -12.22 6.31 13.21
C ARG A 68 -13.41 7.10 13.72
N GLY A 69 -14.61 6.66 13.35
CA GLY A 69 -15.84 7.30 13.77
C GLY A 69 -16.30 8.43 12.88
N GLN A 70 -15.58 8.76 11.84
CA GLN A 70 -16.05 9.79 10.90
C GLN A 70 -17.21 9.26 10.09
N GLU A 71 -18.16 10.13 9.81
CA GLU A 71 -19.29 9.77 8.95
C GLU A 71 -18.83 9.65 7.51
N GLY A 72 -19.47 8.74 6.79
CA GLY A 72 -19.20 8.60 5.38
C GLY A 72 -18.03 7.72 5.04
N LEU A 73 -17.40 7.08 6.04
CA LEU A 73 -16.32 6.17 5.75
C LEU A 73 -16.86 4.94 5.02
N PRO A 74 -16.11 4.40 4.05
CA PRO A 74 -16.48 3.12 3.45
C PRO A 74 -16.49 2.03 4.51
N GLU A 75 -17.21 0.96 4.21
CA GLU A 75 -17.25 -0.19 5.10
C GLU A 75 -15.85 -0.78 5.24
N ARG A 76 -15.46 -1.08 6.48
CA ARG A 76 -14.13 -1.64 6.73
C ARG A 76 -13.93 -2.92 5.96
N GLY A 77 -12.78 -3.05 5.32
CA GLY A 77 -12.44 -4.23 4.56
C GLY A 77 -13.00 -4.25 3.15
N SER A 78 -13.77 -3.25 2.76
CA SER A 78 -14.23 -3.14 1.38
C SER A 78 -13.11 -2.61 0.49
N ASP A 79 -13.27 -2.78 -0.82
CA ASP A 79 -12.30 -2.25 -1.76
C ASP A 79 -12.15 -0.74 -1.61
N GLU A 80 -13.26 -0.04 -1.41
CA GLU A 80 -13.21 1.40 -1.24
C GLU A 80 -12.44 1.79 0.02
N TRP A 81 -12.68 1.04 1.10
CA TRP A 81 -11.96 1.32 2.35
C TRP A 81 -10.46 1.13 2.16
N CYS A 82 -10.07 0.03 1.52
CA CYS A 82 -8.66 -0.25 1.33
C CYS A 82 -7.99 0.81 0.46
N ARG A 83 -8.70 1.29 -0.57
CA ARG A 83 -8.15 2.36 -1.40
C ARG A 83 -7.98 3.65 -0.60
N LEU A 84 -8.94 3.98 0.24
CA LEU A 84 -8.83 5.16 1.08
C LEU A 84 -7.63 5.05 2.01
N ILE A 85 -7.48 3.91 2.68
CA ILE A 85 -6.34 3.71 3.57
C ILE A 85 -5.03 3.77 2.79
N ASP A 86 -5.00 3.16 1.60
CA ASP A 86 -3.80 3.17 0.77
C ASP A 86 -3.37 4.60 0.45
N GLU A 87 -4.32 5.46 0.08
CA GLU A 87 -4.01 6.85 -0.21
C GLU A 87 -3.49 7.58 1.02
N MET A 88 -4.09 7.32 2.18
CA MET A 88 -3.66 7.99 3.40
C MET A 88 -2.27 7.54 3.83
N VAL A 89 -2.01 6.24 3.73
CA VAL A 89 -0.71 5.69 4.12
C VAL A 89 0.39 6.19 3.19
N ALA A 90 0.07 6.39 1.92
CA ALA A 90 1.04 6.89 0.96
C ALA A 90 1.53 8.30 1.29
N LYS A 91 0.79 9.02 2.11
CA LYS A 91 1.14 10.39 2.49
C LYS A 91 1.88 10.48 3.82
N LEU A 92 2.11 9.37 4.46
CA LEU A 92 2.80 9.36 5.76
C LEU A 92 4.31 9.60 5.64
#